data_e77d5d09e18091b117d3a847d44e2b4d
#
_entry.id   e77d5d09e18091b117d3a847d44e2b4d
#
_cell.length_a   1.000
_cell.length_b   1.000
_cell.length_c   1.000
_cell.angle_alpha   90.00
_cell.angle_beta   90.00
_cell.angle_gamma   90.00
#
_symmetry.space_group_name_H-M   'P 1'
#
loop_
_entity.id
_entity.type
_entity.pdbx_description
1 polymer ?
#
loop_
_entity_poly.entity_id
_entity_poly.type
_entity_poly.pdbx_seq_one_letter_code
_entity_poly.pdbx_strand_id
1 'polypeptide(L)'
;KGGNISMRLPLNSAVNNLQLSGIRQFTNLAKQTEGCILLTLGEPEFDTPQHICEAAIQSLQAGDTHYPPNNGQEYLLQALSAYEKKNSLFYEPEEIIVTCGATEALFMAFMGILEQGDEVIIPTPAFGLYESIITLCRGVYRSLDTRQSQFQIDSEQLRGMVTPKTKAIVLTSPNNPTGCVYNKQSFDIVAEISEKTGIYIICDDVYSQL
;
A
#
# COMPACT_ATOMS: atom_id res chain seq x y z
N LYS A 1 10.13 30.67 -41.97
CA LYS A 1 9.49 30.77 -40.63
C LYS A 1 9.87 29.49 -39.89
N GLY A 2 11.00 29.53 -39.16
CA GLY A 2 11.44 28.42 -38.33
C GLY A 2 10.58 28.34 -37.08
N GLY A 3 9.78 27.30 -36.99
CA GLY A 3 9.07 26.97 -35.76
C GLY A 3 10.09 26.57 -34.70
N ASN A 4 10.15 27.32 -33.60
CA ASN A 4 10.86 26.93 -32.38
C ASN A 4 10.19 25.66 -31.85
N ILE A 5 10.73 24.49 -32.22
CA ILE A 5 10.37 23.24 -31.55
C ILE A 5 11.02 23.35 -30.19
N SER A 6 10.22 23.69 -29.18
CA SER A 6 10.62 23.60 -27.79
C SER A 6 10.96 22.13 -27.52
N MET A 7 12.25 21.77 -27.61
CA MET A 7 12.74 20.44 -27.22
C MET A 7 12.67 20.34 -25.68
N ARG A 8 11.51 19.94 -25.17
CA ARG A 8 11.40 19.52 -23.78
C ARG A 8 11.95 18.11 -23.68
N LEU A 9 12.79 17.87 -22.71
CA LEU A 9 13.24 16.52 -22.39
C LEU A 9 12.02 15.66 -21.99
N PRO A 10 12.01 14.39 -22.36
CA PRO A 10 10.90 13.49 -22.00
C PRO A 10 10.86 13.28 -20.48
N LEU A 11 9.68 13.02 -19.95
CA LEU A 11 9.51 12.54 -18.58
C LEU A 11 10.10 11.13 -18.43
N ASN A 12 10.29 10.70 -17.18
CA ASN A 12 10.66 9.32 -16.87
C ASN A 12 9.68 8.36 -17.56
N SER A 13 10.22 7.36 -18.27
CA SER A 13 9.42 6.39 -19.02
C SER A 13 8.44 5.60 -18.16
N ALA A 14 8.80 5.29 -16.92
CA ALA A 14 7.89 4.62 -15.99
C ALA A 14 6.66 5.49 -15.68
N VAL A 15 6.84 6.81 -15.54
CA VAL A 15 5.73 7.75 -15.31
C VAL A 15 4.84 7.88 -16.54
N ASN A 16 5.42 7.90 -17.75
CA ASN A 16 4.65 7.97 -18.99
C ASN A 16 3.77 6.74 -19.23
N ASN A 17 4.16 5.60 -18.69
CA ASN A 17 3.45 4.33 -18.86
C ASN A 17 2.39 4.09 -17.77
N LEU A 18 2.28 4.97 -16.76
CA LEU A 18 1.26 4.84 -15.73
C LEU A 18 -0.14 5.04 -16.30
N GLN A 19 -1.01 4.08 -16.04
CA GLN A 19 -2.42 4.24 -16.32
C GLN A 19 -3.09 4.97 -15.15
N LEU A 20 -3.79 6.06 -15.45
CA LEU A 20 -4.60 6.75 -14.47
C LEU A 20 -5.74 5.83 -14.00
N SER A 21 -5.95 5.78 -12.70
CA SER A 21 -7.03 4.99 -12.11
C SER A 21 -8.38 5.34 -12.73
N GLY A 22 -9.07 4.35 -13.30
CA GLY A 22 -10.43 4.49 -13.83
C GLY A 22 -11.44 4.95 -12.77
N ILE A 23 -11.17 4.69 -11.48
CA ILE A 23 -12.03 5.09 -10.36
C ILE A 23 -12.26 6.60 -10.34
N ARG A 24 -11.24 7.42 -10.60
CA ARG A 24 -11.39 8.89 -10.67
C ARG A 24 -12.32 9.34 -11.80
N GLN A 25 -12.26 8.65 -12.94
CA GLN A 25 -13.16 8.98 -14.07
C GLN A 25 -14.61 8.67 -13.71
N PHE A 26 -14.86 7.50 -13.11
CA PHE A 26 -16.21 7.14 -12.63
C PHE A 26 -16.69 8.04 -11.51
N THR A 27 -15.84 8.43 -10.57
CA THR A 27 -16.20 9.38 -9.51
C THR A 27 -16.62 10.74 -10.09
N ASN A 28 -15.87 11.24 -11.09
CA ASN A 28 -16.22 12.51 -11.74
C ASN A 28 -17.54 12.41 -12.53
N LEU A 29 -17.78 11.31 -13.22
CA LEU A 29 -19.03 11.07 -13.93
C LEU A 29 -20.22 10.96 -12.96
N ALA A 30 -20.06 10.23 -11.87
CA ALA A 30 -21.08 10.06 -10.85
C ALA A 30 -21.44 11.40 -10.15
N LYS A 31 -20.46 12.26 -9.87
CA LYS A 31 -20.70 13.61 -9.33
C LYS A 31 -21.51 14.52 -10.27
N GLN A 32 -21.49 14.25 -11.58
CA GLN A 32 -22.25 14.99 -12.59
C GLN A 32 -23.63 14.39 -12.87
N THR A 33 -23.94 13.23 -12.27
CA THR A 33 -25.20 12.52 -12.48
C THR A 33 -26.13 12.75 -11.28
N GLU A 34 -27.24 13.42 -11.50
CA GLU A 34 -28.24 13.71 -10.47
C GLU A 34 -28.81 12.41 -9.87
N GLY A 35 -28.91 12.35 -8.55
CA GLY A 35 -29.41 11.18 -7.83
C GLY A 35 -28.45 9.98 -7.76
N CYS A 36 -27.21 10.11 -8.23
CA CYS A 36 -26.23 9.05 -8.18
C CYS A 36 -25.66 8.88 -6.75
N ILE A 37 -25.73 7.66 -6.21
CA ILE A 37 -25.08 7.30 -4.96
C ILE A 37 -23.64 6.90 -5.26
N LEU A 38 -22.69 7.60 -4.63
CA LEU A 38 -21.26 7.36 -4.80
C LEU A 38 -20.79 6.21 -3.89
N LEU A 39 -20.31 5.13 -4.49
CA LEU A 39 -19.66 4.00 -3.81
C LEU A 39 -18.21 3.79 -4.31
N THR A 40 -17.63 4.82 -4.93
CA THR A 40 -16.30 4.73 -5.57
C THR A 40 -15.15 5.00 -4.63
N LEU A 41 -15.42 5.60 -3.47
CA LEU A 41 -14.44 5.90 -2.44
C LEU A 41 -14.91 5.28 -1.12
N GLY A 42 -14.05 4.46 -0.50
CA GLY A 42 -14.30 3.91 0.83
C GLY A 42 -13.65 4.80 1.88
N GLU A 43 -14.48 5.52 2.64
CA GLU A 43 -14.05 6.32 3.78
C GLU A 43 -15.09 6.22 4.90
N PRO A 44 -14.68 6.33 6.18
CA PRO A 44 -15.63 6.39 7.29
C PRO A 44 -16.60 7.56 7.13
N GLU A 45 -17.89 7.33 7.41
CA GLU A 45 -18.92 8.38 7.37
C GLU A 45 -18.88 9.31 8.60
N PHE A 46 -18.12 8.94 9.64
CA PHE A 46 -18.01 9.68 10.88
C PHE A 46 -16.91 10.75 10.80
N ASP A 47 -17.19 11.91 11.34
CA ASP A 47 -16.17 12.94 11.55
C ASP A 47 -15.10 12.47 12.54
N THR A 48 -13.92 13.06 12.44
CA THR A 48 -12.84 12.82 13.39
C THR A 48 -13.31 13.10 14.81
N PRO A 49 -13.14 12.16 15.78
CA PRO A 49 -13.55 12.37 17.16
C PRO A 49 -13.01 13.67 17.77
N GLN A 50 -13.86 14.36 18.52
CA GLN A 50 -13.56 15.70 19.03
C GLN A 50 -12.25 15.76 19.83
N HIS A 51 -11.97 14.75 20.66
CA HIS A 51 -10.74 14.71 21.46
C HIS A 51 -9.46 14.64 20.59
N ILE A 52 -9.53 14.05 19.40
CA ILE A 52 -8.42 14.02 18.43
C ILE A 52 -8.24 15.41 17.80
N CYS A 53 -9.34 16.05 17.42
CA CYS A 53 -9.31 17.43 16.91
C CYS A 53 -8.72 18.40 17.93
N GLU A 54 -9.15 18.29 19.20
CA GLU A 54 -8.65 19.12 20.29
C GLU A 54 -7.15 18.91 20.55
N ALA A 55 -6.67 17.66 20.49
CA ALA A 55 -5.25 17.37 20.64
C ALA A 55 -4.40 18.02 19.52
N ALA A 56 -4.89 17.97 18.28
CA ALA A 56 -4.22 18.63 17.14
C ALA A 56 -4.19 20.16 17.31
N ILE A 57 -5.29 20.77 17.77
CA ILE A 57 -5.37 22.20 18.03
C ILE A 57 -4.39 22.60 19.14
N GLN A 58 -4.33 21.83 20.22
CA GLN A 58 -3.41 22.08 21.33
C GLN A 58 -1.95 21.99 20.91
N SER A 59 -1.58 21.01 20.09
CA SER A 59 -0.24 20.86 19.54
C SER A 59 0.17 22.10 18.72
N LEU A 60 -0.72 22.56 17.82
CA LEU A 60 -0.48 23.78 17.04
C LEU A 60 -0.34 25.01 17.92
N GLN A 61 -1.20 25.18 18.93
CA GLN A 61 -1.15 26.30 19.86
C GLN A 61 0.10 26.30 20.75
N ALA A 62 0.62 25.11 21.05
CA ALA A 62 1.87 24.93 21.78
C ALA A 62 3.12 25.23 20.92
N GLY A 63 2.95 25.48 19.62
CA GLY A 63 4.05 25.78 18.71
C GLY A 63 4.79 24.52 18.19
N ASP A 64 4.16 23.36 18.24
CA ASP A 64 4.69 22.11 17.67
C ASP A 64 4.59 22.14 16.13
N THR A 65 5.32 23.09 15.54
CA THR A 65 5.28 23.42 14.09
C THR A 65 6.68 23.43 13.47
N HIS A 66 7.63 22.76 14.10
CA HIS A 66 9.01 22.65 13.65
C HIS A 66 9.27 21.27 13.03
N TYR A 67 10.43 21.12 12.39
CA TYR A 67 10.81 19.85 11.76
C TYR A 67 10.86 18.71 12.78
N PRO A 68 10.13 17.62 12.56
CA PRO A 68 10.28 16.41 13.36
C PRO A 68 11.55 15.65 12.96
N PRO A 69 12.00 14.66 13.75
CA PRO A 69 12.94 13.65 13.28
C PRO A 69 12.44 12.95 12.01
N ASN A 70 13.36 12.45 11.17
CA ASN A 70 13.03 11.87 9.86
C ASN A 70 12.09 10.66 9.92
N ASN A 71 12.14 9.89 11.01
CA ASN A 71 11.28 8.72 11.21
C ASN A 71 9.97 9.03 11.95
N GLY A 72 9.81 10.25 12.45
CA GLY A 72 8.63 10.68 13.22
C GLY A 72 8.97 11.19 14.61
N GLN A 73 8.00 11.78 15.29
CA GLN A 73 8.16 12.25 16.66
C GLN A 73 8.34 11.08 17.63
N GLU A 74 9.29 11.18 18.55
CA GLU A 74 9.65 10.10 19.46
C GLU A 74 8.45 9.59 20.28
N TYR A 75 7.61 10.50 20.80
CA TYR A 75 6.41 10.12 21.54
C TYR A 75 5.41 9.30 20.70
N LEU A 76 5.33 9.59 19.39
CA LEU A 76 4.46 8.85 18.48
C LEU A 76 5.05 7.46 18.17
N LEU A 77 6.36 7.35 17.94
CA LEU A 77 7.03 6.07 17.72
C LEU A 77 6.89 5.15 18.94
N GLN A 78 7.06 5.69 20.16
CA GLN A 78 6.83 4.95 21.39
C GLN A 78 5.37 4.49 21.54
N ALA A 79 4.40 5.36 21.19
CA ALA A 79 2.98 5.01 21.24
C ALA A 79 2.63 3.91 20.23
N LEU A 80 3.19 3.96 19.01
CA LEU A 80 3.02 2.94 17.99
C LEU A 80 3.64 1.60 18.43
N SER A 81 4.88 1.59 18.93
CA SER A 81 5.51 0.40 19.50
C SER A 81 4.65 -0.25 20.58
N ALA A 82 4.13 0.57 21.51
CA ALA A 82 3.25 0.10 22.58
C ALA A 82 1.90 -0.43 22.06
N TYR A 83 1.37 0.15 20.98
CA TYR A 83 0.15 -0.32 20.32
C TYR A 83 0.37 -1.66 19.63
N GLU A 84 1.42 -1.80 18.84
CA GLU A 84 1.73 -3.05 18.14
C GLU A 84 2.04 -4.20 19.10
N LYS A 85 2.66 -3.91 20.23
CA LYS A 85 2.89 -4.89 21.30
C LYS A 85 1.60 -5.52 21.83
N LYS A 86 0.47 -4.77 21.86
CA LYS A 86 -0.84 -5.31 22.25
C LYS A 86 -1.37 -6.30 21.21
N ASN A 87 -0.94 -6.15 19.95
CA ASN A 87 -1.26 -7.06 18.85
C ASN A 87 -0.26 -8.22 18.72
N SER A 88 0.63 -8.41 19.72
CA SER A 88 1.71 -9.41 19.72
C SER A 88 2.77 -9.18 18.63
N LEU A 89 2.89 -7.95 18.13
CA LEU A 89 3.96 -7.51 17.26
C LEU A 89 4.96 -6.66 18.07
N PHE A 90 6.24 -7.02 17.97
CA PHE A 90 7.28 -6.43 18.82
C PHE A 90 8.24 -5.65 17.92
N TYR A 91 7.98 -4.34 17.79
CA TYR A 91 8.84 -3.39 17.09
C TYR A 91 9.38 -2.38 18.09
N GLU A 92 10.68 -2.16 18.05
CA GLU A 92 11.29 -1.04 18.78
C GLU A 92 11.00 0.28 18.04
N PRO A 93 10.96 1.43 18.73
CA PRO A 93 10.66 2.72 18.10
C PRO A 93 11.57 3.04 16.90
N GLU A 94 12.81 2.57 16.91
CA GLU A 94 13.80 2.75 15.83
C GLU A 94 13.47 1.94 14.56
N GLU A 95 12.61 0.93 14.67
CA GLU A 95 12.15 0.10 13.55
C GLU A 95 10.88 0.66 12.90
N ILE A 96 10.36 1.79 13.41
CA ILE A 96 9.11 2.41 12.95
C ILE A 96 9.41 3.70 12.20
N ILE A 97 8.73 3.89 11.08
CA ILE A 97 8.77 5.13 10.29
C ILE A 97 7.34 5.62 10.06
N VAL A 98 7.10 6.89 10.38
CA VAL A 98 5.84 7.58 10.12
C VAL A 98 5.88 8.20 8.73
N THR A 99 4.85 7.96 7.93
CA THR A 99 4.77 8.43 6.54
C THR A 99 3.46 9.18 6.27
N CYS A 100 3.41 9.92 5.17
CA CYS A 100 2.18 10.56 4.69
C CYS A 100 1.23 9.52 4.07
N GLY A 101 0.71 8.63 4.91
CA GLY A 101 -0.18 7.53 4.55
C GLY A 101 0.57 6.29 4.04
N ALA A 102 -0.17 5.18 3.93
CA ALA A 102 0.35 3.89 3.48
C ALA A 102 0.94 3.93 2.07
N THR A 103 0.48 4.83 1.20
CA THR A 103 1.02 4.98 -0.16
C THR A 103 2.52 5.33 -0.15
N GLU A 104 2.93 6.26 0.71
CA GLU A 104 4.34 6.61 0.85
C GLU A 104 5.12 5.45 1.47
N ALA A 105 4.59 4.80 2.49
CA ALA A 105 5.20 3.63 3.11
C ALA A 105 5.46 2.51 2.09
N LEU A 106 4.48 2.18 1.26
CA LEU A 106 4.62 1.20 0.19
C LEU A 106 5.68 1.60 -0.84
N PHE A 107 5.68 2.89 -1.26
CA PHE A 107 6.68 3.39 -2.19
C PHE A 107 8.09 3.28 -1.61
N MET A 108 8.28 3.66 -0.35
CA MET A 108 9.57 3.56 0.35
C MET A 108 10.01 2.11 0.50
N ALA A 109 9.10 1.20 0.89
CA ALA A 109 9.39 -0.22 1.02
C ALA A 109 9.84 -0.83 -0.31
N PHE A 110 9.07 -0.62 -1.39
CA PHE A 110 9.43 -1.13 -2.71
C PHE A 110 10.72 -0.50 -3.25
N MET A 111 10.90 0.81 -3.08
CA MET A 111 12.13 1.50 -3.50
C MET A 111 13.35 0.95 -2.75
N GLY A 112 13.18 0.55 -1.49
CA GLY A 112 14.26 0.01 -0.66
C GLY A 112 14.65 -1.43 -0.99
N ILE A 113 13.74 -2.23 -1.57
CA ILE A 113 13.99 -3.66 -1.79
C ILE A 113 14.09 -4.07 -3.26
N LEU A 114 13.52 -3.30 -4.21
CA LEU A 114 13.43 -3.71 -5.62
C LEU A 114 14.60 -3.17 -6.45
N GLU A 115 15.20 -4.07 -7.21
CA GLU A 115 16.05 -3.76 -8.35
C GLU A 115 15.27 -3.88 -9.67
N GLN A 116 15.85 -3.40 -10.75
CA GLN A 116 15.19 -3.47 -12.07
C GLN A 116 14.90 -4.91 -12.49
N GLY A 117 13.63 -5.23 -12.67
CA GLY A 117 13.16 -6.52 -13.12
C GLY A 117 12.87 -7.52 -12.01
N ASP A 118 13.03 -7.14 -10.74
CA ASP A 118 12.54 -7.92 -9.61
C ASP A 118 11.02 -8.05 -9.66
N GLU A 119 10.50 -9.21 -9.32
CA GLU A 119 9.08 -9.53 -9.39
C GLU A 119 8.42 -9.38 -8.02
N VAL A 120 7.23 -8.79 -8.01
CA VAL A 120 6.37 -8.72 -6.82
C VAL A 120 5.06 -9.42 -7.11
N ILE A 121 4.73 -10.43 -6.31
CA ILE A 121 3.48 -11.19 -6.43
C ILE A 121 2.38 -10.46 -5.67
N ILE A 122 1.25 -10.22 -6.34
CA ILE A 122 0.07 -9.56 -5.79
C ILE A 122 -1.14 -10.49 -5.97
N PRO A 123 -1.73 -11.03 -4.89
CA PRO A 123 -3.01 -11.70 -4.98
C PRO A 123 -4.09 -10.74 -5.50
N THR A 124 -4.80 -11.14 -6.55
CA THR A 124 -5.80 -10.30 -7.22
C THR A 124 -7.19 -10.93 -7.19
N PRO A 125 -8.27 -10.11 -7.13
CA PRO A 125 -8.33 -8.63 -7.27
C PRO A 125 -7.62 -7.90 -6.12
N ALA A 126 -6.97 -6.76 -6.43
CA ALA A 126 -6.19 -5.99 -5.48
C ALA A 126 -6.32 -4.48 -5.71
N PHE A 127 -5.85 -3.69 -4.75
CA PHE A 127 -5.77 -2.25 -4.89
C PHE A 127 -4.82 -1.86 -6.03
N GLY A 128 -5.35 -1.11 -7.01
CA GLY A 128 -4.63 -0.83 -8.27
C GLY A 128 -3.34 -0.01 -8.13
N LEU A 129 -3.11 0.61 -6.97
CA LEU A 129 -1.92 1.41 -6.74
C LEU A 129 -0.65 0.55 -6.60
N TYR A 130 -0.75 -0.71 -6.18
CA TYR A 130 0.41 -1.61 -6.09
C TYR A 130 1.14 -1.73 -7.42
N GLU A 131 0.41 -1.98 -8.51
CA GLU A 131 1.00 -2.08 -9.86
C GLU A 131 1.75 -0.80 -10.24
N SER A 132 1.13 0.35 -9.96
CA SER A 132 1.73 1.66 -10.26
C SER A 132 3.02 1.89 -9.48
N ILE A 133 3.03 1.60 -8.18
CA ILE A 133 4.21 1.79 -7.33
C ILE A 133 5.32 0.83 -7.74
N ILE A 134 5.01 -0.45 -7.92
CA ILE A 134 5.98 -1.47 -8.35
C ILE A 134 6.64 -1.05 -9.69
N THR A 135 5.83 -0.58 -10.64
CA THR A 135 6.32 -0.10 -11.94
C THR A 135 7.23 1.12 -11.80
N LEU A 136 6.86 2.08 -10.93
CA LEU A 136 7.72 3.25 -10.64
C LEU A 136 9.05 2.86 -10.00
N CYS A 137 9.05 1.82 -9.16
CA CYS A 137 10.25 1.24 -8.56
C CYS A 137 10.99 0.27 -9.49
N ARG A 138 10.64 0.22 -10.79
CA ARG A 138 11.25 -0.63 -11.83
C ARG A 138 11.07 -2.13 -11.62
N GLY A 139 10.19 -2.52 -10.70
CA GLY A 139 9.79 -3.91 -10.49
C GLY A 139 8.80 -4.40 -11.55
N VAL A 140 8.52 -5.67 -11.51
CA VAL A 140 7.55 -6.37 -12.36
C VAL A 140 6.38 -6.84 -11.51
N TYR A 141 5.20 -6.32 -11.79
CA TYR A 141 3.96 -6.75 -11.16
C TYR A 141 3.55 -8.13 -11.65
N ARG A 142 3.33 -9.07 -10.73
CA ARG A 142 2.90 -10.44 -11.00
C ARG A 142 1.56 -10.72 -10.32
N SER A 143 0.50 -10.78 -11.11
CA SER A 143 -0.86 -11.04 -10.61
C SER A 143 -1.05 -12.53 -10.28
N LEU A 144 -1.40 -12.84 -9.04
CA LEU A 144 -1.87 -14.15 -8.57
C LEU A 144 -3.40 -14.12 -8.53
N ASP A 145 -4.07 -14.70 -9.53
CA ASP A 145 -5.53 -14.68 -9.61
C ASP A 145 -6.17 -15.62 -8.58
N THR A 146 -6.84 -15.04 -7.58
CA THR A 146 -7.46 -15.79 -6.48
C THR A 146 -8.96 -16.03 -6.65
N ARG A 147 -9.55 -15.62 -7.78
CA ARG A 147 -11.02 -15.70 -8.01
C ARG A 147 -11.55 -17.13 -7.94
N GLN A 148 -10.76 -18.11 -8.41
CA GLN A 148 -11.17 -19.52 -8.43
C GLN A 148 -11.02 -20.21 -7.06
N SER A 149 -10.23 -19.62 -6.15
CA SER A 149 -9.99 -20.13 -4.79
C SER A 149 -10.76 -19.37 -3.71
N GLN A 150 -11.90 -18.76 -4.06
CA GLN A 150 -12.70 -17.93 -3.14
C GLN A 150 -11.88 -16.80 -2.50
N PHE A 151 -11.02 -16.20 -3.30
CA PHE A 151 -10.07 -15.16 -2.90
C PHE A 151 -9.03 -15.59 -1.85
N GLN A 152 -8.86 -16.90 -1.62
CA GLN A 152 -7.77 -17.44 -0.82
C GLN A 152 -6.54 -17.72 -1.69
N ILE A 153 -5.37 -17.83 -1.06
CA ILE A 153 -4.13 -18.12 -1.78
C ILE A 153 -4.02 -19.62 -2.02
N ASP A 154 -4.03 -20.02 -3.29
CA ASP A 154 -3.79 -21.39 -3.70
C ASP A 154 -2.30 -21.73 -3.67
N SER A 155 -1.96 -22.84 -3.01
CA SER A 155 -0.57 -23.21 -2.75
C SER A 155 0.19 -23.63 -4.02
N GLU A 156 -0.46 -24.36 -4.93
CA GLU A 156 0.18 -24.83 -6.17
C GLU A 156 0.42 -23.66 -7.11
N GLN A 157 -0.59 -22.80 -7.25
CA GLN A 157 -0.51 -21.61 -8.08
C GLN A 157 0.59 -20.67 -7.57
N LEU A 158 0.65 -20.38 -6.26
CA LEU A 158 1.68 -19.51 -5.70
C LEU A 158 3.07 -20.10 -5.88
N ARG A 159 3.28 -21.41 -5.58
CA ARG A 159 4.57 -22.08 -5.80
C ARG A 159 5.02 -22.03 -7.25
N GLY A 160 4.09 -22.21 -8.19
CA GLY A 160 4.35 -22.13 -9.64
C GLY A 160 4.73 -20.73 -10.13
N MET A 161 4.40 -19.68 -9.37
CA MET A 161 4.72 -18.30 -9.72
C MET A 161 6.07 -17.81 -9.19
N VAL A 162 6.60 -18.45 -8.13
CA VAL A 162 7.88 -18.03 -7.53
C VAL A 162 9.03 -18.36 -8.47
N THR A 163 9.83 -17.35 -8.77
CA THR A 163 11.00 -17.44 -9.64
C THR A 163 12.24 -16.90 -8.90
N PRO A 164 13.46 -17.10 -9.42
CA PRO A 164 14.65 -16.46 -8.86
C PRO A 164 14.61 -14.92 -8.85
N LYS A 165 13.66 -14.31 -9.56
CA LYS A 165 13.45 -12.86 -9.58
C LYS A 165 12.37 -12.40 -8.61
N THR A 166 11.63 -13.33 -8.02
CA THR A 166 10.59 -12.98 -7.04
C THR A 166 11.25 -12.39 -5.82
N LYS A 167 10.90 -11.15 -5.51
CA LYS A 167 11.47 -10.36 -4.42
C LYS A 167 10.53 -10.22 -3.24
N ALA A 168 9.23 -10.08 -3.52
CA ALA A 168 8.23 -9.88 -2.49
C ALA A 168 6.86 -10.44 -2.89
N ILE A 169 6.03 -10.66 -1.87
CA ILE A 169 4.58 -10.84 -1.98
C ILE A 169 3.90 -9.80 -1.10
N VAL A 170 2.80 -9.21 -1.57
CA VAL A 170 1.96 -8.29 -0.78
C VAL A 170 0.72 -9.01 -0.30
N LEU A 171 0.41 -8.88 0.98
CA LEU A 171 -0.82 -9.37 1.59
C LEU A 171 -1.62 -8.18 2.12
N THR A 172 -2.89 -8.10 1.74
CA THR A 172 -3.85 -7.13 2.29
C THR A 172 -5.02 -7.91 2.86
N SER A 173 -5.23 -7.83 4.18
CA SER A 173 -6.28 -8.61 4.86
C SER A 173 -6.83 -7.83 6.05
N PRO A 174 -8.12 -7.42 5.98
CA PRO A 174 -9.09 -7.55 4.89
C PRO A 174 -8.64 -6.92 3.57
N ASN A 175 -8.99 -7.55 2.46
CA ASN A 175 -8.53 -7.14 1.12
C ASN A 175 -9.39 -6.04 0.50
N ASN A 176 -8.77 -5.12 -0.19
CA ASN A 176 -9.43 -4.18 -1.10
C ASN A 176 -9.21 -4.63 -2.56
N PRO A 177 -10.26 -4.95 -3.36
CA PRO A 177 -11.67 -4.58 -3.13
C PRO A 177 -12.58 -5.71 -2.64
N THR A 178 -12.08 -6.92 -2.38
CA THR A 178 -12.93 -8.10 -2.18
C THR A 178 -13.54 -8.20 -0.79
N GLY A 179 -12.98 -7.51 0.21
CA GLY A 179 -13.33 -7.68 1.62
C GLY A 179 -12.91 -9.03 2.21
N CYS A 180 -12.18 -9.84 1.44
CA CYS A 180 -11.75 -11.16 1.88
C CYS A 180 -10.72 -11.06 3.00
N VAL A 181 -10.91 -11.86 4.03
CA VAL A 181 -9.91 -12.12 5.07
C VAL A 181 -9.23 -13.45 4.73
N TYR A 182 -7.89 -13.44 4.65
CA TYR A 182 -7.15 -14.66 4.38
C TYR A 182 -7.25 -15.63 5.56
N ASN A 183 -7.45 -16.89 5.24
CA ASN A 183 -7.46 -17.97 6.22
C ASN A 183 -6.02 -18.36 6.63
N LYS A 184 -5.91 -19.15 7.70
CA LYS A 184 -4.61 -19.61 8.20
C LYS A 184 -3.79 -20.31 7.12
N GLN A 185 -4.42 -21.12 6.26
CA GLN A 185 -3.72 -21.84 5.20
C GLN A 185 -3.05 -20.89 4.20
N SER A 186 -3.72 -19.79 3.85
CA SER A 186 -3.14 -18.75 2.98
C SER A 186 -1.90 -18.11 3.60
N PHE A 187 -1.92 -17.83 4.90
CA PHE A 187 -0.75 -17.30 5.61
C PHE A 187 0.36 -18.33 5.73
N ASP A 188 0.03 -19.58 6.09
CA ASP A 188 1.01 -20.67 6.27
C ASP A 188 1.82 -20.91 4.97
N ILE A 189 1.16 -20.94 3.81
CA ILE A 189 1.86 -21.15 2.54
C ILE A 189 2.78 -19.99 2.17
N VAL A 190 2.36 -18.76 2.44
CA VAL A 190 3.22 -17.58 2.18
C VAL A 190 4.41 -17.58 3.12
N ALA A 191 4.22 -17.88 4.40
CA ALA A 191 5.30 -18.02 5.38
C ALA A 191 6.29 -19.11 4.96
N GLU A 192 5.80 -20.29 4.60
CA GLU A 192 6.64 -21.41 4.15
C GLU A 192 7.50 -21.04 2.93
N ILE A 193 6.91 -20.34 1.96
CA ILE A 193 7.63 -19.90 0.75
C ILE A 193 8.68 -18.86 1.13
N SER A 194 8.33 -17.87 1.96
CA SER A 194 9.27 -16.85 2.42
C SER A 194 10.46 -17.48 3.17
N GLU A 195 10.21 -18.41 4.09
CA GLU A 195 11.27 -19.12 4.81
C GLU A 195 12.22 -19.88 3.88
N LYS A 196 11.69 -20.50 2.81
CA LYS A 196 12.49 -21.30 1.86
C LYS A 196 13.27 -20.46 0.86
N THR A 197 12.74 -19.29 0.48
CA THR A 197 13.27 -18.51 -0.64
C THR A 197 13.88 -17.18 -0.22
N GLY A 198 13.55 -16.69 0.97
CA GLY A 198 14.00 -15.40 1.47
C GLY A 198 13.24 -14.20 0.87
N ILE A 199 12.10 -14.42 0.18
CA ILE A 199 11.28 -13.31 -0.32
C ILE A 199 10.67 -12.52 0.82
N TYR A 200 10.52 -11.21 0.61
CA TYR A 200 9.84 -10.34 1.58
C TYR A 200 8.32 -10.56 1.57
N ILE A 201 7.72 -10.48 2.76
CA ILE A 201 6.27 -10.37 2.92
C ILE A 201 5.95 -8.93 3.31
N ILE A 202 5.14 -8.25 2.52
CA ILE A 202 4.65 -6.90 2.82
C ILE A 202 3.19 -7.03 3.22
N CYS A 203 2.87 -6.72 4.48
CA CYS A 203 1.51 -6.72 4.99
C CYS A 203 0.94 -5.29 4.93
N ASP A 204 -0.15 -5.11 4.20
CA ASP A 204 -0.92 -3.88 4.18
C ASP A 204 -2.15 -4.06 5.08
N ASP A 205 -2.03 -3.59 6.32
CA ASP A 205 -3.01 -3.81 7.39
C ASP A 205 -3.96 -2.62 7.57
N VAL A 206 -4.11 -1.79 6.54
CA VAL A 206 -4.94 -0.56 6.58
C VAL A 206 -6.39 -0.82 7.00
N TYR A 207 -6.89 -2.03 6.79
CA TYR A 207 -8.26 -2.44 7.16
C TYR A 207 -8.34 -3.37 8.37
N SER A 208 -7.25 -3.58 9.10
CA SER A 208 -7.18 -4.57 10.20
C SER A 208 -8.16 -4.29 11.37
N GLN A 209 -8.68 -3.07 11.46
CA GLN A 209 -9.63 -2.65 12.51
C GLN A 209 -11.09 -2.51 12.01
N LEU A 210 -11.40 -2.94 10.77
CA LEU A 210 -12.73 -2.86 10.18
C LEU A 210 -13.46 -4.20 10.17
#